data_05dd32af04c9fdde151943a4c182da82
#
_entry.id   05dd32af04c9fdde151943a4c182da82
#
_cell.length_a   1.000
_cell.length_b   1.000
_cell.length_c   1.000
_cell.angle_alpha   90.00
_cell.angle_beta   90.00
_cell.angle_gamma   90.00
#
_symmetry.space_group_name_H-M   'P 1'
#
loop_
_entity.id
_entity.type
_entity.pdbx_description
1 polymer ?
#
loop_
_entity_poly.entity_id
_entity_poly.type
_entity_poly.pdbx_seq_one_letter_code
_entity_poly.pdbx_strand_id
1 'polypeptide(L)'
;MVLEVGMGGALDSTNVIDMPEVAVITNIGLEHTEFLGNTLEEIAMTKGGIIKKGCDVVCYNSAPEVVSIIRQLSAVWDAKFHLVDFDSVTPVSHDLSGETFEWSGLTCNVPLLGDYQLHNAATALTAISALRDRGWAIPDDAVVTGLSKTRWPARFEVLGREPLFLLDGGHNPQCAEVVAENLTKYLGDEKLVFLTGVLSDKDYKAMIASVLPHAEQFLCVTPDSPRALDALDLRDYLRGLGCSADAYEDIPSAVHAALLTGKPVLAFGSLYMAGDVRSSYYKEKKTAQRKYCMNSRRMLTPEQRIEFSAELSKNLTKLPEVQNATHIFSYMAMQDEVDLSVFHDWAEQNGKVLSYPISMQNGHMEAYTLGEEPVWNYGKYGIREPNPDFSELRAPEDFDVILVPCVGFDEDGGRIGHGAGYYDRYIDRAPDACRVCIAFEAQKLEKVVEEDTDMPMDYVVTEAKVYTF
;
A
#
# COMPACT_ATOMS: atom_id res chain seq x y z
N MET A 1 -20.72 1.44 8.17
CA MET A 1 -19.80 2.56 7.84
C MET A 1 -19.04 2.93 9.09
N VAL A 2 -17.73 3.19 9.00
CA VAL A 2 -16.91 3.80 10.07
C VAL A 2 -16.67 5.26 9.67
N LEU A 3 -16.91 6.20 10.61
CA LEU A 3 -16.67 7.63 10.41
C LEU A 3 -15.58 8.08 11.36
N GLU A 4 -14.52 8.66 10.81
CA GLU A 4 -13.45 9.29 11.58
C GLU A 4 -13.78 10.79 11.75
N VAL A 5 -13.68 11.27 13.01
CA VAL A 5 -13.90 12.68 13.35
C VAL A 5 -12.64 13.48 12.99
N GLY A 6 -12.78 14.56 12.24
CA GLY A 6 -11.67 15.39 11.81
C GLY A 6 -11.02 16.16 12.97
N MET A 7 -11.81 16.90 13.76
CA MET A 7 -11.32 17.66 14.91
C MET A 7 -12.39 17.81 16.00
N GLY A 8 -12.00 17.50 17.23
CA GLY A 8 -12.90 17.64 18.38
C GLY A 8 -13.97 16.55 18.42
N GLY A 9 -15.22 16.90 18.22
CA GLY A 9 -16.35 15.97 18.26
C GLY A 9 -17.70 16.69 18.14
N ALA A 10 -18.08 17.46 19.13
CA ALA A 10 -19.41 18.07 19.21
C ALA A 10 -19.78 18.94 17.98
N LEU A 11 -18.81 19.69 17.45
CA LEU A 11 -18.98 20.62 16.34
C LEU A 11 -18.35 20.10 15.02
N ASP A 12 -17.88 18.87 15.01
CA ASP A 12 -17.29 18.29 13.80
C ASP A 12 -18.36 18.03 12.73
N SER A 13 -17.99 18.24 11.47
CA SER A 13 -18.88 18.06 10.32
C SER A 13 -19.36 16.61 10.15
N THR A 14 -18.62 15.64 10.67
CA THR A 14 -19.02 14.22 10.66
C THR A 14 -20.06 13.88 11.74
N ASN A 15 -20.24 14.76 12.73
CA ASN A 15 -21.15 14.55 13.87
C ASN A 15 -22.62 14.91 13.55
N VAL A 16 -23.01 14.84 12.29
CA VAL A 16 -24.39 15.11 11.80
C VAL A 16 -25.32 13.91 11.97
N ILE A 17 -24.77 12.73 12.29
CA ILE A 17 -25.57 11.51 12.49
C ILE A 17 -26.36 11.59 13.78
N ASP A 18 -27.62 11.14 13.76
CA ASP A 18 -28.50 11.20 14.92
C ASP A 18 -28.07 10.25 16.04
N MET A 19 -27.70 9.01 15.69
CA MET A 19 -27.26 8.00 16.65
C MET A 19 -26.26 7.04 15.98
N PRO A 20 -24.99 7.02 16.42
CA PRO A 20 -24.05 5.97 16.03
C PRO A 20 -24.42 4.67 16.78
N GLU A 21 -24.13 3.52 16.20
CA GLU A 21 -24.21 2.24 16.92
C GLU A 21 -23.19 2.22 18.07
N VAL A 22 -21.96 2.61 17.78
CA VAL A 22 -20.86 2.70 18.73
C VAL A 22 -20.09 4.00 18.52
N ALA A 23 -19.91 4.77 19.58
CA ALA A 23 -19.00 5.91 19.62
C ALA A 23 -17.67 5.46 20.25
N VAL A 24 -16.57 5.54 19.51
CA VAL A 24 -15.25 5.13 19.99
C VAL A 24 -14.42 6.37 20.33
N ILE A 25 -13.99 6.47 21.59
CA ILE A 25 -13.06 7.51 22.07
C ILE A 25 -11.70 6.84 22.25
N THR A 26 -10.78 7.18 21.37
CA THR A 26 -9.39 6.68 21.40
C THR A 26 -8.55 7.42 22.45
N ASN A 27 -7.25 7.17 22.50
CA ASN A 27 -6.38 7.84 23.46
C ASN A 27 -6.46 9.36 23.32
N ILE A 28 -6.56 10.08 24.43
CA ILE A 28 -6.60 11.54 24.50
C ILE A 28 -5.29 12.05 25.11
N GLY A 29 -4.61 12.92 24.36
CA GLY A 29 -3.45 13.67 24.78
C GLY A 29 -3.68 15.19 24.66
N LEU A 30 -2.73 15.98 25.12
CA LEU A 30 -2.73 17.45 24.98
C LEU A 30 -2.32 17.82 23.53
N GLU A 31 -3.29 17.78 22.63
CA GLU A 31 -3.13 18.18 21.23
C GLU A 31 -4.21 19.18 20.83
N HIS A 32 -3.90 20.04 19.85
CA HIS A 32 -4.84 21.09 19.38
C HIS A 32 -5.40 21.96 20.51
N THR A 33 -4.57 22.28 21.49
CA THR A 33 -5.00 23.02 22.71
C THR A 33 -5.61 24.37 22.41
N GLU A 34 -5.24 25.01 21.31
CA GLU A 34 -5.84 26.27 20.84
C GLU A 34 -7.35 26.14 20.50
N PHE A 35 -7.82 24.93 20.16
CA PHE A 35 -9.19 24.69 19.70
C PHE A 35 -10.00 23.81 20.65
N LEU A 36 -9.36 22.83 21.29
CA LEU A 36 -10.07 21.78 22.04
C LEU A 36 -10.07 22.00 23.54
N GLY A 37 -9.18 22.85 24.06
CA GLY A 37 -9.00 23.12 25.49
C GLY A 37 -7.58 22.87 25.97
N ASN A 38 -7.26 23.40 27.16
CA ASN A 38 -5.91 23.38 27.72
C ASN A 38 -5.69 22.23 28.72
N THR A 39 -6.72 21.44 29.01
CA THR A 39 -6.65 20.28 29.92
C THR A 39 -7.20 19.03 29.24
N LEU A 40 -6.82 17.86 29.75
CA LEU A 40 -7.34 16.59 29.26
C LEU A 40 -8.86 16.48 29.42
N GLU A 41 -9.41 17.06 30.50
CA GLU A 41 -10.85 17.11 30.76
C GLU A 41 -11.60 17.92 29.71
N GLU A 42 -11.10 19.11 29.36
CA GLU A 42 -11.70 19.96 28.33
C GLU A 42 -11.71 19.26 26.96
N ILE A 43 -10.58 18.65 26.61
CA ILE A 43 -10.45 17.88 25.36
C ILE A 43 -11.39 16.68 25.37
N ALA A 44 -11.49 15.94 26.50
CA ALA A 44 -12.39 14.81 26.66
C ALA A 44 -13.86 15.22 26.53
N MET A 45 -14.25 16.35 27.12
CA MET A 45 -15.60 16.93 26.97
C MET A 45 -15.92 17.21 25.49
N THR A 46 -15.00 17.86 24.80
CA THR A 46 -15.18 18.22 23.38
C THR A 46 -15.28 16.97 22.49
N LYS A 47 -14.37 15.99 22.66
CA LYS A 47 -14.39 14.73 21.90
C LYS A 47 -15.59 13.86 22.27
N GLY A 48 -16.03 13.84 23.54
CA GLY A 48 -17.22 13.16 24.01
C GLY A 48 -18.54 13.67 23.39
N GLY A 49 -18.53 14.80 22.71
CA GLY A 49 -19.68 15.35 21.98
C GLY A 49 -20.22 14.46 20.85
N ILE A 50 -19.51 13.39 20.47
CA ILE A 50 -20.01 12.36 19.54
C ILE A 50 -20.93 11.34 20.20
N ILE A 51 -21.01 11.32 21.53
CA ILE A 51 -21.87 10.41 22.27
C ILE A 51 -23.32 10.86 22.11
N LYS A 52 -24.19 9.94 21.72
CA LYS A 52 -25.62 10.18 21.50
C LYS A 52 -26.47 9.24 22.37
N LYS A 53 -27.71 9.60 22.55
CA LYS A 53 -28.63 8.81 23.36
C LYS A 53 -28.77 7.37 22.84
N GLY A 54 -28.50 6.39 23.70
CA GLY A 54 -28.72 4.98 23.43
C GLY A 54 -27.66 4.29 22.55
N CYS A 55 -26.55 4.99 22.24
CA CYS A 55 -25.41 4.33 21.61
C CYS A 55 -24.59 3.52 22.64
N ASP A 56 -23.70 2.66 22.15
CA ASP A 56 -22.60 2.15 22.98
C ASP A 56 -21.39 3.09 22.89
N VAL A 57 -20.65 3.22 23.99
CA VAL A 57 -19.45 4.06 24.07
C VAL A 57 -18.26 3.18 24.42
N VAL A 58 -17.29 3.08 23.53
CA VAL A 58 -16.01 2.42 23.81
C VAL A 58 -14.98 3.50 24.14
N CYS A 59 -14.43 3.43 25.35
CA CYS A 59 -13.45 4.37 25.84
C CYS A 59 -12.10 3.68 26.00
N TYR A 60 -11.08 4.20 25.30
CA TYR A 60 -9.69 3.80 25.52
C TYR A 60 -9.31 4.04 26.98
N ASN A 61 -8.68 3.06 27.62
CA ASN A 61 -8.27 3.14 29.01
C ASN A 61 -7.03 4.02 29.16
N SER A 62 -7.24 5.33 29.17
CA SER A 62 -6.21 6.37 29.27
C SER A 62 -6.17 6.98 30.69
N ALA A 63 -5.87 8.27 30.80
CA ALA A 63 -5.84 8.99 32.07
C ALA A 63 -7.19 8.89 32.80
N PRO A 64 -7.18 8.68 34.14
CA PRO A 64 -8.41 8.48 34.92
C PRO A 64 -9.44 9.61 34.81
N GLU A 65 -8.98 10.86 34.66
CA GLU A 65 -9.82 12.03 34.45
C GLU A 65 -10.57 11.95 33.11
N VAL A 66 -9.93 11.49 32.03
CA VAL A 66 -10.55 11.26 30.72
C VAL A 66 -11.63 10.19 30.83
N VAL A 67 -11.30 9.05 31.42
CA VAL A 67 -12.24 7.93 31.60
C VAL A 67 -13.44 8.37 32.43
N SER A 68 -13.22 9.19 33.47
CA SER A 68 -14.28 9.72 34.33
C SER A 68 -15.25 10.60 33.55
N ILE A 69 -14.75 11.52 32.75
CA ILE A 69 -15.56 12.42 31.93
C ILE A 69 -16.38 11.63 30.88
N ILE A 70 -15.77 10.73 30.16
CA ILE A 70 -16.48 9.93 29.14
C ILE A 70 -17.54 9.06 29.76
N ARG A 71 -17.28 8.45 30.93
CA ARG A 71 -18.27 7.69 31.69
C ARG A 71 -19.45 8.56 32.14
N GLN A 72 -19.20 9.78 32.62
CA GLN A 72 -20.26 10.72 33.01
C GLN A 72 -21.11 11.13 31.80
N LEU A 73 -20.49 11.45 30.67
CA LEU A 73 -21.20 11.77 29.43
C LEU A 73 -22.05 10.59 28.96
N SER A 74 -21.54 9.36 29.05
CA SER A 74 -22.30 8.16 28.70
C SER A 74 -23.56 8.02 29.58
N ALA A 75 -23.46 8.27 30.89
CA ALA A 75 -24.59 8.23 31.78
C ALA A 75 -25.63 9.33 31.48
N VAL A 76 -25.20 10.55 31.16
CA VAL A 76 -26.09 11.68 30.76
C VAL A 76 -26.90 11.33 29.50
N TRP A 77 -26.27 10.64 28.55
CA TRP A 77 -26.88 10.27 27.26
C TRP A 77 -27.59 8.90 27.29
N ASP A 78 -27.70 8.24 28.45
CA ASP A 78 -28.26 6.87 28.56
C ASP A 78 -27.57 5.92 27.56
N ALA A 79 -26.23 6.04 27.44
CA ALA A 79 -25.38 5.27 26.57
C ALA A 79 -24.62 4.19 27.37
N LYS A 80 -24.51 2.97 26.81
CA LYS A 80 -23.81 1.86 27.47
C LYS A 80 -22.30 2.07 27.37
N PHE A 81 -21.61 2.19 28.52
CA PHE A 81 -20.19 2.46 28.60
C PHE A 81 -19.36 1.19 28.67
N HIS A 82 -18.34 1.08 27.80
CA HIS A 82 -17.34 0.01 27.77
C HIS A 82 -15.94 0.63 27.92
N LEU A 83 -15.28 0.34 29.03
CA LEU A 83 -13.85 0.64 29.17
C LEU A 83 -13.05 -0.44 28.49
N VAL A 84 -12.07 -0.07 27.67
CA VAL A 84 -11.19 -1.04 27.00
C VAL A 84 -10.32 -1.74 28.05
N ASP A 85 -10.37 -3.05 28.06
CA ASP A 85 -9.48 -3.91 28.84
C ASP A 85 -8.31 -4.33 27.95
N PHE A 86 -7.12 -3.79 28.21
CA PHE A 86 -5.93 -4.12 27.44
C PHE A 86 -5.40 -5.54 27.72
N ASP A 87 -5.70 -6.09 28.90
CA ASP A 87 -5.33 -7.47 29.25
C ASP A 87 -6.18 -8.51 28.48
N SER A 88 -7.27 -8.06 27.80
CA SER A 88 -8.06 -8.92 26.91
C SER A 88 -7.29 -9.37 25.68
N VAL A 89 -6.17 -8.73 25.34
CA VAL A 89 -5.27 -9.04 24.25
C VAL A 89 -3.94 -9.51 24.83
N THR A 90 -3.62 -10.79 24.62
CA THR A 90 -2.38 -11.38 25.13
C THR A 90 -1.32 -11.47 24.01
N PRO A 91 -0.21 -10.73 24.09
CA PRO A 91 0.86 -10.80 23.09
C PRO A 91 1.44 -12.22 22.98
N VAL A 92 1.67 -12.70 21.77
CA VAL A 92 2.28 -14.00 21.47
C VAL A 92 3.66 -13.84 20.86
N SER A 93 3.75 -13.06 19.80
CA SER A 93 5.02 -12.78 19.10
C SER A 93 4.95 -11.48 18.31
N HIS A 94 6.11 -10.95 17.98
CA HIS A 94 6.25 -9.78 17.12
C HIS A 94 7.46 -9.93 16.20
N ASP A 95 7.35 -9.40 15.02
CA ASP A 95 8.45 -9.18 14.07
C ASP A 95 8.10 -8.02 13.13
N LEU A 96 8.96 -7.79 12.12
CA LEU A 96 8.69 -6.74 11.13
C LEU A 96 7.46 -7.00 10.23
N SER A 97 6.75 -8.12 10.41
CA SER A 97 5.48 -8.42 9.73
C SER A 97 4.25 -8.01 10.56
N GLY A 98 4.45 -7.67 11.83
CA GLY A 98 3.35 -7.22 12.72
C GLY A 98 3.41 -7.84 14.11
N GLU A 99 2.29 -7.68 14.81
CA GLU A 99 2.05 -8.19 16.15
C GLU A 99 1.07 -9.36 16.09
N THR A 100 1.43 -10.50 16.69
CA THR A 100 0.52 -11.64 16.87
C THR A 100 0.09 -11.73 18.32
N PHE A 101 -1.19 -11.95 18.57
CA PHE A 101 -1.78 -11.99 19.91
C PHE A 101 -2.98 -12.93 19.98
N GLU A 102 -3.34 -13.32 21.21
CA GLU A 102 -4.56 -14.08 21.49
C GLU A 102 -5.67 -13.12 21.98
N TRP A 103 -6.88 -13.34 21.45
CA TRP A 103 -8.10 -12.67 21.91
C TRP A 103 -9.28 -13.62 21.89
N SER A 104 -9.94 -13.83 23.04
CA SER A 104 -11.11 -14.73 23.16
C SER A 104 -10.92 -16.13 22.59
N GLY A 105 -9.70 -16.68 22.66
CA GLY A 105 -9.33 -17.98 22.12
C GLY A 105 -9.04 -17.99 20.61
N LEU A 106 -8.96 -16.83 19.99
CA LEU A 106 -8.57 -16.65 18.58
C LEU A 106 -7.15 -16.12 18.50
N THR A 107 -6.33 -16.73 17.66
CA THR A 107 -5.02 -16.17 17.27
C THR A 107 -5.23 -15.11 16.20
N CYS A 108 -4.87 -13.87 16.52
CA CYS A 108 -5.00 -12.70 15.66
C CYS A 108 -3.63 -12.16 15.29
N ASN A 109 -3.54 -11.58 14.09
CA ASN A 109 -2.37 -10.84 13.64
C ASN A 109 -2.79 -9.46 13.16
N VAL A 110 -2.01 -8.43 13.52
CA VAL A 110 -2.13 -7.08 12.96
C VAL A 110 -0.79 -6.68 12.35
N PRO A 111 -0.71 -6.40 11.05
CA PRO A 111 0.54 -6.06 10.36
C PRO A 111 0.90 -4.57 10.56
N LEU A 112 0.71 -4.06 11.77
CA LEU A 112 1.13 -2.75 12.24
C LEU A 112 2.10 -2.94 13.39
N LEU A 113 3.17 -2.15 13.41
CA LEU A 113 4.27 -2.31 14.35
C LEU A 113 4.13 -1.40 15.56
N GLY A 114 4.48 -1.93 16.74
CA GLY A 114 4.52 -1.21 18.01
C GLY A 114 3.49 -1.69 19.04
N ASP A 115 3.88 -1.70 20.32
CA ASP A 115 3.03 -2.19 21.43
C ASP A 115 1.70 -1.44 21.54
N TYR A 116 1.70 -0.16 21.19
CA TYR A 116 0.46 0.64 21.17
C TYR A 116 -0.57 0.12 20.15
N GLN A 117 -0.15 -0.66 19.15
CA GLN A 117 -1.08 -1.28 18.20
C GLN A 117 -1.91 -2.41 18.84
N LEU A 118 -1.37 -3.08 19.86
CA LEU A 118 -2.14 -4.04 20.65
C LEU A 118 -3.26 -3.34 21.43
N HIS A 119 -2.99 -2.16 21.97
CA HIS A 119 -4.02 -1.34 22.62
C HIS A 119 -5.06 -0.83 21.63
N ASN A 120 -4.64 -0.44 20.42
CA ASN A 120 -5.56 -0.08 19.34
C ASN A 120 -6.41 -1.28 18.90
N ALA A 121 -5.81 -2.47 18.78
CA ALA A 121 -6.53 -3.70 18.48
C ALA A 121 -7.55 -4.03 19.57
N ALA A 122 -7.18 -3.95 20.87
CA ALA A 122 -8.09 -4.14 21.99
C ALA A 122 -9.29 -3.17 21.93
N THR A 123 -9.03 -1.91 21.54
CA THR A 123 -10.08 -0.90 21.37
C THR A 123 -11.04 -1.28 20.23
N ALA A 124 -10.52 -1.68 19.08
CA ALA A 124 -11.32 -2.12 17.94
C ALA A 124 -12.13 -3.39 18.28
N LEU A 125 -11.52 -4.36 18.95
CA LEU A 125 -12.15 -5.60 19.37
C LEU A 125 -13.26 -5.36 20.43
N THR A 126 -13.08 -4.39 21.33
CA THR A 126 -14.12 -3.96 22.26
C THR A 126 -15.31 -3.35 21.50
N ALA A 127 -15.05 -2.56 20.45
CA ALA A 127 -16.12 -2.01 19.61
C ALA A 127 -16.86 -3.10 18.82
N ILE A 128 -16.15 -4.10 18.31
CA ILE A 128 -16.74 -5.27 17.66
C ILE A 128 -17.63 -6.07 18.65
N SER A 129 -17.16 -6.27 19.89
CA SER A 129 -17.94 -6.94 20.93
C SER A 129 -19.21 -6.16 21.26
N ALA A 130 -19.14 -4.83 21.37
CA ALA A 130 -20.31 -3.98 21.57
C ALA A 130 -21.31 -4.08 20.39
N LEU A 131 -20.83 -4.13 19.14
CA LEU A 131 -21.69 -4.34 17.98
C LEU A 131 -22.36 -5.71 17.99
N ARG A 132 -21.65 -6.77 18.37
CA ARG A 132 -22.23 -8.12 18.54
C ARG A 132 -23.33 -8.14 19.60
N ASP A 133 -23.12 -7.47 20.74
CA ASP A 133 -24.11 -7.30 21.80
C ASP A 133 -25.37 -6.58 21.30
N ARG A 134 -25.24 -5.69 20.33
CA ARG A 134 -26.34 -5.00 19.66
C ARG A 134 -27.03 -5.85 18.57
N GLY A 135 -26.57 -7.08 18.34
CA GLY A 135 -27.17 -8.04 17.39
C GLY A 135 -26.54 -8.06 15.99
N TRP A 136 -25.41 -7.39 15.79
CA TRP A 136 -24.70 -7.47 14.52
C TRP A 136 -24.02 -8.84 14.36
N ALA A 137 -24.28 -9.50 13.24
CA ALA A 137 -23.66 -10.78 12.90
C ALA A 137 -22.25 -10.54 12.34
N ILE A 138 -21.24 -10.53 13.21
CA ILE A 138 -19.82 -10.39 12.85
C ILE A 138 -19.13 -11.72 13.22
N PRO A 139 -18.82 -12.62 12.27
CA PRO A 139 -18.19 -13.90 12.56
C PRO A 139 -16.70 -13.72 12.93
N ASP A 140 -16.13 -14.72 13.61
CA ASP A 140 -14.74 -14.66 14.09
C ASP A 140 -13.72 -14.60 12.96
N ASP A 141 -13.97 -15.31 11.87
CA ASP A 141 -13.11 -15.29 10.67
C ASP A 141 -13.06 -13.90 10.01
N ALA A 142 -14.17 -13.15 10.03
CA ALA A 142 -14.18 -11.77 9.56
C ALA A 142 -13.33 -10.85 10.44
N VAL A 143 -13.31 -11.09 11.77
CA VAL A 143 -12.47 -10.32 12.70
C VAL A 143 -10.99 -10.61 12.45
N VAL A 144 -10.61 -11.90 12.39
CA VAL A 144 -9.21 -12.31 12.14
C VAL A 144 -8.73 -11.79 10.79
N THR A 145 -9.55 -11.96 9.75
CA THR A 145 -9.22 -11.49 8.39
C THR A 145 -9.12 -9.97 8.34
N GLY A 146 -10.05 -9.25 8.98
CA GLY A 146 -10.03 -7.78 9.01
C GLY A 146 -8.77 -7.23 9.69
N LEU A 147 -8.36 -7.80 10.82
CA LEU A 147 -7.13 -7.43 11.51
C LEU A 147 -5.89 -7.70 10.65
N SER A 148 -5.81 -8.88 10.03
CA SER A 148 -4.65 -9.28 9.21
C SER A 148 -4.50 -8.46 7.92
N LYS A 149 -5.56 -7.83 7.45
CA LYS A 149 -5.56 -6.95 6.26
C LYS A 149 -5.40 -5.47 6.61
N THR A 150 -5.28 -5.12 7.90
CA THR A 150 -5.13 -3.72 8.30
C THR A 150 -3.85 -3.13 7.72
N ARG A 151 -3.97 -1.93 7.12
CA ARG A 151 -2.85 -1.16 6.60
C ARG A 151 -3.00 0.29 7.03
N TRP A 152 -1.89 0.90 7.41
CA TRP A 152 -1.85 2.32 7.73
C TRP A 152 -0.53 2.93 7.26
N PRO A 153 -0.52 3.62 6.13
CA PRO A 153 0.69 4.20 5.58
C PRO A 153 1.37 5.17 6.54
N ALA A 154 2.70 5.18 6.51
CA ALA A 154 3.55 6.06 7.33
C ALA A 154 3.32 5.95 8.86
N ARG A 155 3.00 4.76 9.36
CA ARG A 155 2.99 4.43 10.79
C ARG A 155 3.94 3.28 11.06
N PHE A 156 5.23 3.60 11.18
CA PHE A 156 6.35 2.67 11.27
C PHE A 156 6.24 1.56 10.20
N GLU A 157 5.93 2.01 8.98
CA GLU A 157 5.60 1.16 7.83
C GLU A 157 6.88 0.55 7.25
N VAL A 158 6.86 -0.75 6.98
CA VAL A 158 7.94 -1.44 6.26
C VAL A 158 7.65 -1.34 4.76
N LEU A 159 8.38 -0.49 4.05
CA LEU A 159 8.29 -0.38 2.59
C LEU A 159 9.03 -1.51 1.88
N GLY A 160 10.08 -2.04 2.49
CA GLY A 160 10.82 -3.18 1.99
C GLY A 160 11.87 -3.68 2.96
N ARG A 161 12.42 -4.88 2.68
CA ARG A 161 13.29 -5.60 3.59
C ARG A 161 14.76 -5.69 3.11
N GLU A 162 15.03 -5.42 1.84
CA GLU A 162 16.37 -5.55 1.23
C GLU A 162 16.74 -4.34 0.35
N PRO A 163 17.47 -3.36 0.93
CA PRO A 163 17.68 -3.13 2.34
C PRO A 163 16.36 -2.80 3.06
N LEU A 164 16.32 -3.00 4.37
CA LEU A 164 15.16 -2.61 5.18
C LEU A 164 14.92 -1.11 5.00
N PHE A 165 13.69 -0.75 4.63
CA PHE A 165 13.28 0.65 4.48
C PHE A 165 11.99 0.88 5.25
N LEU A 166 12.10 1.67 6.32
CA LEU A 166 10.99 2.05 7.19
C LEU A 166 10.53 3.47 6.88
N LEU A 167 9.24 3.72 7.07
CA LEU A 167 8.63 5.04 6.91
C LEU A 167 7.73 5.35 8.10
N ASP A 168 7.98 6.48 8.76
CA ASP A 168 7.13 7.00 9.83
C ASP A 168 6.85 8.49 9.68
N GLY A 169 5.57 8.88 9.74
CA GLY A 169 5.12 10.27 9.64
C GLY A 169 5.15 11.04 10.96
N GLY A 170 5.80 10.52 12.00
CA GLY A 170 5.94 11.17 13.30
C GLY A 170 6.60 12.54 13.17
N HIS A 171 6.02 13.55 13.84
CA HIS A 171 6.38 14.94 13.66
C HIS A 171 6.36 15.77 14.97
N ASN A 172 6.38 15.08 16.09
CA ASN A 172 6.48 15.67 17.42
C ASN A 172 7.35 14.81 18.35
N PRO A 173 7.80 15.32 19.52
CA PRO A 173 8.68 14.58 20.43
C PRO A 173 8.11 13.24 20.90
N GLN A 174 6.82 13.19 21.22
CA GLN A 174 6.16 11.95 21.67
C GLN A 174 6.20 10.85 20.60
N CYS A 175 5.94 11.22 19.33
CA CYS A 175 6.09 10.28 18.22
C CYS A 175 7.53 9.80 18.07
N ALA A 176 8.53 10.69 18.26
CA ALA A 176 9.93 10.34 18.15
C ALA A 176 10.38 9.36 19.25
N GLU A 177 9.86 9.50 20.46
CA GLU A 177 10.08 8.55 21.57
C GLU A 177 9.54 7.16 21.21
N VAL A 178 8.29 7.08 20.71
CA VAL A 178 7.68 5.82 20.27
C VAL A 178 8.46 5.18 19.11
N VAL A 179 8.95 6.00 18.16
CA VAL A 179 9.81 5.50 17.07
C VAL A 179 11.11 4.92 17.64
N ALA A 180 11.77 5.57 18.59
CA ALA A 180 12.98 5.07 19.21
C ALA A 180 12.74 3.75 19.99
N GLU A 181 11.61 3.63 20.71
CA GLU A 181 11.18 2.40 21.36
C GLU A 181 10.99 1.26 20.35
N ASN A 182 10.30 1.53 19.23
CA ASN A 182 10.10 0.57 18.17
C ASN A 182 11.44 0.15 17.52
N LEU A 183 12.35 1.08 17.26
CA LEU A 183 13.67 0.75 16.74
C LEU A 183 14.41 -0.20 17.69
N THR A 184 14.40 0.07 18.99
CA THR A 184 14.98 -0.80 20.01
C THR A 184 14.30 -2.19 20.00
N LYS A 185 12.97 -2.23 19.96
CA LYS A 185 12.18 -3.46 20.00
C LYS A 185 12.46 -4.38 18.81
N TYR A 186 12.45 -3.84 17.58
CA TYR A 186 12.51 -4.65 16.36
C TYR A 186 13.93 -4.82 15.80
N LEU A 187 14.84 -3.87 16.07
CA LEU A 187 16.18 -3.84 15.47
C LEU A 187 17.32 -3.86 16.50
N GLY A 188 17.00 -3.72 17.80
CA GLY A 188 18.00 -3.71 18.87
C GLY A 188 18.98 -2.55 18.71
N ASP A 189 20.29 -2.89 18.66
CA ASP A 189 21.38 -1.91 18.56
C ASP A 189 21.78 -1.56 17.11
N GLU A 190 21.04 -2.06 16.11
CA GLU A 190 21.32 -1.80 14.70
C GLU A 190 21.19 -0.31 14.39
N LYS A 191 22.18 0.23 13.65
CA LYS A 191 22.19 1.64 13.26
C LYS A 191 21.60 1.81 11.87
N LEU A 192 20.82 2.89 11.70
CA LEU A 192 20.10 3.18 10.48
C LEU A 192 20.61 4.49 9.83
N VAL A 193 20.42 4.56 8.54
CA VAL A 193 20.41 5.82 7.78
C VAL A 193 19.06 6.48 7.98
N PHE A 194 19.04 7.71 8.49
CA PHE A 194 17.83 8.50 8.66
C PHE A 194 17.66 9.44 7.47
N LEU A 195 16.57 9.25 6.69
CA LEU A 195 16.11 10.24 5.73
C LEU A 195 15.13 11.15 6.46
N THR A 196 15.51 12.39 6.72
CA THR A 196 14.73 13.24 7.61
C THR A 196 14.48 14.64 7.08
N GLY A 197 13.26 15.12 7.30
CA GLY A 197 12.84 16.49 7.05
C GLY A 197 11.82 16.88 8.11
N VAL A 198 11.94 18.07 8.65
CA VAL A 198 11.16 18.52 9.80
C VAL A 198 10.54 19.90 9.54
N LEU A 199 9.54 20.25 10.33
CA LEU A 199 8.94 21.58 10.31
C LEU A 199 9.63 22.47 11.36
N SER A 200 9.87 23.74 11.03
CA SER A 200 10.58 24.73 11.87
C SER A 200 9.78 25.13 13.11
N ASP A 201 8.46 24.99 13.09
CA ASP A 201 7.55 25.30 14.20
C ASP A 201 7.37 24.14 15.19
N LYS A 202 8.05 23.01 14.96
CA LYS A 202 8.05 21.85 15.85
C LYS A 202 9.33 21.78 16.68
N ASP A 203 9.27 21.10 17.81
CA ASP A 203 10.46 20.81 18.62
C ASP A 203 11.29 19.67 17.97
N TYR A 204 11.82 19.96 16.78
CA TYR A 204 12.62 19.01 16.02
C TYR A 204 13.91 18.62 16.78
N LYS A 205 14.40 19.47 17.69
CA LYS A 205 15.61 19.18 18.48
C LYS A 205 15.36 18.05 19.47
N ALA A 206 14.23 18.06 20.16
CA ALA A 206 13.82 16.97 21.03
C ALA A 206 13.55 15.69 20.21
N MET A 207 12.88 15.80 19.03
CA MET A 207 12.68 14.66 18.14
C MET A 207 13.99 14.01 17.73
N ILE A 208 14.97 14.79 17.27
CA ILE A 208 16.30 14.28 16.88
C ILE A 208 17.00 13.63 18.08
N ALA A 209 16.96 14.24 19.26
CA ALA A 209 17.59 13.70 20.45
C ALA A 209 17.09 12.28 20.80
N SER A 210 15.78 12.01 20.62
CA SER A 210 15.18 10.69 20.88
C SER A 210 15.71 9.61 19.92
N VAL A 211 15.88 9.92 18.65
CA VAL A 211 16.29 8.93 17.62
C VAL A 211 17.80 8.87 17.39
N LEU A 212 18.54 9.86 17.89
CA LEU A 212 19.98 9.97 17.72
C LEU A 212 20.77 8.70 18.11
N PRO A 213 20.41 7.98 19.20
CA PRO A 213 21.09 6.74 19.57
C PRO A 213 21.01 5.64 18.49
N HIS A 214 20.05 5.69 17.59
CA HIS A 214 19.86 4.70 16.51
C HIS A 214 20.46 5.15 15.18
N ALA A 215 20.89 6.40 15.07
CA ALA A 215 21.38 6.94 13.81
C ALA A 215 22.85 6.61 13.55
N GLU A 216 23.14 6.24 12.29
CA GLU A 216 24.50 6.21 11.74
C GLU A 216 24.77 7.46 10.91
N GLN A 217 23.82 7.88 10.10
CA GLN A 217 23.92 9.01 9.18
C GLN A 217 22.53 9.63 8.97
N PHE A 218 22.50 10.92 8.68
CA PHE A 218 21.31 11.65 8.30
C PHE A 218 21.38 12.14 6.84
N LEU A 219 20.31 11.91 6.09
CA LEU A 219 20.08 12.48 4.76
C LEU A 219 18.93 13.50 4.91
N CYS A 220 19.28 14.78 4.88
CA CYS A 220 18.34 15.86 5.17
C CYS A 220 17.63 16.32 3.92
N VAL A 221 16.32 16.51 4.01
CA VAL A 221 15.46 17.05 2.94
C VAL A 221 14.57 18.16 3.46
N THR A 222 14.12 19.04 2.57
CA THR A 222 13.12 20.06 2.88
C THR A 222 11.74 19.55 2.50
N PRO A 223 10.82 19.27 3.46
CA PRO A 223 9.44 18.86 3.15
C PRO A 223 8.70 19.93 2.33
N ASP A 224 7.75 19.51 1.48
CA ASP A 224 6.89 20.46 0.75
C ASP A 224 5.86 21.10 1.69
N SER A 225 6.31 22.12 2.40
CA SER A 225 5.51 22.90 3.36
C SER A 225 6.12 24.29 3.54
N PRO A 226 5.32 25.36 3.62
CA PRO A 226 5.81 26.70 3.93
C PRO A 226 6.42 26.82 5.34
N ARG A 227 6.20 25.81 6.20
CA ARG A 227 6.74 25.72 7.56
C ARG A 227 7.98 24.82 7.66
N ALA A 228 8.46 24.30 6.55
CA ALA A 228 9.61 23.39 6.54
C ALA A 228 10.88 24.08 7.09
N LEU A 229 11.70 23.31 7.79
CA LEU A 229 13.08 23.68 8.05
C LEU A 229 13.91 23.35 6.81
N ASP A 230 14.79 24.26 6.40
CA ASP A 230 15.66 24.03 5.26
C ASP A 230 16.63 22.86 5.53
N ALA A 231 16.85 22.04 4.51
CA ALA A 231 17.73 20.85 4.62
C ALA A 231 19.16 21.18 5.00
N LEU A 232 19.67 22.34 4.55
CA LEU A 232 21.03 22.81 4.92
C LEU A 232 21.10 23.19 6.39
N ASP A 233 20.07 23.86 6.92
CA ASP A 233 20.01 24.26 8.32
C ASP A 233 19.92 23.01 9.22
N LEU A 234 19.09 22.03 8.84
CA LEU A 234 18.99 20.77 9.56
C LEU A 234 20.31 19.99 9.55
N ARG A 235 20.97 19.89 8.41
CA ARG A 235 22.30 19.29 8.25
C ARG A 235 23.31 19.95 9.18
N ASP A 236 23.36 21.29 9.19
CA ASP A 236 24.35 22.04 9.97
C ASP A 236 24.09 21.87 11.48
N TYR A 237 22.83 21.82 11.91
CA TYR A 237 22.48 21.46 13.27
C TYR A 237 22.99 20.07 13.65
N LEU A 238 22.72 19.05 12.81
CA LEU A 238 23.15 17.67 13.05
C LEU A 238 24.67 17.52 13.08
N ARG A 239 25.37 18.19 12.18
CA ARG A 239 26.85 18.25 12.19
C ARG A 239 27.38 18.93 13.44
N GLY A 240 26.67 19.93 13.94
CA GLY A 240 26.99 20.55 15.24
C GLY A 240 26.86 19.60 16.43
N LEU A 241 26.04 18.55 16.32
CA LEU A 241 25.95 17.45 17.29
C LEU A 241 27.01 16.35 17.09
N GLY A 242 27.86 16.48 16.06
CA GLY A 242 28.88 15.48 15.71
C GLY A 242 28.39 14.35 14.82
N CYS A 243 27.17 14.46 14.21
CA CYS A 243 26.61 13.45 13.34
C CYS A 243 27.14 13.56 11.91
N SER A 244 27.20 12.42 11.20
CA SER A 244 27.31 12.41 9.75
C SER A 244 25.97 12.87 9.16
N ALA A 245 25.96 13.93 8.35
CA ALA A 245 24.73 14.47 7.76
C ALA A 245 25.03 15.14 6.41
N ASP A 246 24.16 14.88 5.43
CA ASP A 246 24.19 15.49 4.10
C ASP A 246 22.81 16.04 3.76
N ALA A 247 22.76 17.13 2.97
CA ALA A 247 21.53 17.72 2.49
C ALA A 247 21.31 17.41 1.01
N TYR A 248 20.07 17.13 0.65
CA TYR A 248 19.63 16.78 -0.71
C TYR A 248 18.65 17.82 -1.22
N GLU A 249 18.69 18.05 -2.54
CA GLU A 249 17.83 19.02 -3.22
C GLU A 249 16.35 18.61 -3.17
N ASP A 250 16.12 17.29 -3.30
CA ASP A 250 14.78 16.73 -3.32
C ASP A 250 14.70 15.34 -2.64
N ILE A 251 13.49 14.89 -2.37
CA ILE A 251 13.21 13.58 -1.75
C ILE A 251 13.64 12.41 -2.65
N PRO A 252 13.37 12.40 -3.98
CA PRO A 252 13.83 11.33 -4.86
C PRO A 252 15.33 11.10 -4.80
N SER A 253 16.14 12.15 -4.84
CA SER A 253 17.60 12.06 -4.75
C SER A 253 18.07 11.50 -3.40
N ALA A 254 17.40 11.90 -2.30
CA ALA A 254 17.70 11.39 -0.96
C ALA A 254 17.31 9.90 -0.82
N VAL A 255 16.15 9.48 -1.37
CA VAL A 255 15.73 8.07 -1.38
C VAL A 255 16.70 7.23 -2.20
N HIS A 256 17.11 7.70 -3.38
CA HIS A 256 18.12 7.04 -4.21
C HIS A 256 19.44 6.87 -3.44
N ALA A 257 19.94 7.93 -2.80
CA ALA A 257 21.15 7.87 -2.00
C ALA A 257 21.02 6.92 -0.81
N ALA A 258 19.87 6.93 -0.11
CA ALA A 258 19.59 6.03 0.99
C ALA A 258 19.67 4.56 0.57
N LEU A 259 19.03 4.19 -0.56
CA LEU A 259 19.06 2.84 -1.11
C LEU A 259 20.46 2.39 -1.53
N LEU A 260 21.29 3.30 -2.05
CA LEU A 260 22.67 3.01 -2.44
C LEU A 260 23.58 2.68 -1.26
N THR A 261 23.22 3.07 -0.03
CA THR A 261 24.00 2.69 1.18
C THR A 261 23.97 1.19 1.44
N GLY A 262 22.93 0.48 0.98
CA GLY A 262 22.69 -0.93 1.30
C GLY A 262 22.37 -1.19 2.78
N LYS A 263 22.18 -0.14 3.59
CA LYS A 263 21.90 -0.20 5.02
C LYS A 263 20.43 -0.05 5.32
N PRO A 264 19.96 -0.44 6.52
CA PRO A 264 18.61 -0.12 6.98
C PRO A 264 18.37 1.39 6.98
N VAL A 265 17.19 1.79 6.52
CA VAL A 265 16.78 3.20 6.39
C VAL A 265 15.51 3.44 7.20
N LEU A 266 15.43 4.58 7.88
CA LEU A 266 14.19 5.13 8.40
C LEU A 266 13.94 6.52 7.80
N ALA A 267 12.87 6.68 7.06
CA ALA A 267 12.35 7.99 6.68
C ALA A 267 11.42 8.51 7.78
N PHE A 268 11.74 9.67 8.35
CA PHE A 268 11.11 10.18 9.58
C PHE A 268 11.19 11.71 9.68
N GLY A 269 10.19 12.31 10.37
CA GLY A 269 10.24 13.70 10.81
C GLY A 269 9.06 14.57 10.35
N SER A 270 8.37 14.20 9.26
CA SER A 270 7.20 14.94 8.79
C SER A 270 6.26 14.07 7.97
N LEU A 271 4.97 14.19 8.23
CA LEU A 271 3.95 13.55 7.38
C LEU A 271 3.91 14.15 5.96
N TYR A 272 4.31 15.41 5.80
CA TYR A 272 4.35 16.09 4.48
C TYR A 272 5.31 15.45 3.48
N MET A 273 6.33 14.72 3.94
CA MET A 273 7.27 14.03 3.06
C MET A 273 6.91 12.55 2.82
N ALA A 274 6.01 11.99 3.63
CA ALA A 274 5.77 10.54 3.63
C ALA A 274 5.26 10.01 2.28
N GLY A 275 4.36 10.74 1.63
CA GLY A 275 3.84 10.38 0.30
C GLY A 275 4.92 10.37 -0.78
N ASP A 276 5.78 11.40 -0.78
CA ASP A 276 6.86 11.52 -1.77
C ASP A 276 7.97 10.49 -1.54
N VAL A 277 8.31 10.21 -0.28
CA VAL A 277 9.26 9.12 0.08
C VAL A 277 8.72 7.78 -0.40
N ARG A 278 7.46 7.46 -0.09
CA ARG A 278 6.81 6.21 -0.50
C ARG A 278 6.81 6.06 -2.02
N SER A 279 6.36 7.07 -2.74
CA SER A 279 6.33 7.10 -4.21
C SER A 279 7.73 6.95 -4.82
N SER A 280 8.71 7.67 -4.28
CA SER A 280 10.10 7.61 -4.75
C SER A 280 10.72 6.24 -4.51
N TYR A 281 10.48 5.64 -3.33
CA TYR A 281 10.93 4.29 -2.99
C TYR A 281 10.41 3.25 -3.99
N TYR A 282 9.10 3.20 -4.22
CA TYR A 282 8.50 2.25 -5.17
C TYR A 282 8.99 2.47 -6.60
N LYS A 283 9.13 3.73 -7.04
CA LYS A 283 9.67 4.07 -8.35
C LYS A 283 11.09 3.57 -8.55
N GLU A 284 11.97 3.76 -7.56
CA GLU A 284 13.36 3.28 -7.60
C GLU A 284 13.43 1.74 -7.66
N LYS A 285 12.70 1.06 -6.77
CA LYS A 285 12.68 -0.41 -6.72
C LYS A 285 12.09 -1.01 -8.01
N LYS A 286 10.96 -0.50 -8.49
CA LYS A 286 10.37 -0.95 -9.76
C LYS A 286 11.30 -0.68 -10.94
N THR A 287 12.04 0.44 -10.94
CA THR A 287 13.00 0.75 -12.00
C THR A 287 14.16 -0.23 -12.01
N ALA A 288 14.68 -0.60 -10.84
CA ALA A 288 15.74 -1.60 -10.72
C ALA A 288 15.26 -2.99 -11.20
N GLN A 289 14.08 -3.43 -10.79
CA GLN A 289 13.48 -4.70 -11.21
C GLN A 289 13.23 -4.72 -12.74
N ARG A 290 12.68 -3.64 -13.31
CA ARG A 290 12.52 -3.51 -14.78
C ARG A 290 13.84 -3.67 -15.52
N LYS A 291 14.88 -2.98 -15.05
CA LYS A 291 16.20 -3.06 -15.65
C LYS A 291 16.77 -4.47 -15.61
N TYR A 292 16.63 -5.15 -14.50
CA TYR A 292 17.06 -6.54 -14.33
C TYR A 292 16.32 -7.47 -15.31
N CYS A 293 15.00 -7.48 -15.32
CA CYS A 293 14.17 -8.35 -16.17
C CYS A 293 14.35 -8.05 -17.67
N MET A 294 14.44 -6.77 -18.06
CA MET A 294 14.72 -6.39 -19.45
C MET A 294 16.09 -6.90 -19.90
N ASN A 295 17.10 -6.84 -19.04
CA ASN A 295 18.42 -7.41 -19.36
C ASN A 295 18.35 -8.93 -19.49
N SER A 296 17.67 -9.64 -18.55
CA SER A 296 17.47 -11.09 -18.63
C SER A 296 16.77 -11.50 -19.94
N ARG A 297 15.71 -10.79 -20.33
CA ARG A 297 14.99 -11.01 -21.58
C ARG A 297 15.88 -10.78 -22.82
N ARG A 298 16.73 -9.75 -22.81
CA ARG A 298 17.66 -9.43 -23.90
C ARG A 298 18.80 -10.45 -24.06
N MET A 299 19.13 -11.20 -22.99
CA MET A 299 20.12 -12.27 -23.07
C MET A 299 19.65 -13.49 -23.87
N LEU A 300 18.33 -13.65 -24.07
CA LEU A 300 17.77 -14.68 -24.94
C LEU A 300 18.15 -14.40 -26.39
N THR A 301 18.65 -15.41 -27.12
CA THR A 301 18.92 -15.27 -28.53
C THR A 301 17.62 -15.15 -29.35
N PRO A 302 17.66 -14.62 -30.58
CA PRO A 302 16.48 -14.57 -31.44
C PRO A 302 15.85 -15.98 -31.65
N GLU A 303 16.65 -17.02 -31.80
CA GLU A 303 16.21 -18.40 -31.98
C GLU A 303 15.49 -18.90 -30.71
N GLN A 304 16.07 -18.64 -29.52
CA GLN A 304 15.43 -18.98 -28.25
C GLN A 304 14.09 -18.27 -28.07
N ARG A 305 14.01 -16.97 -28.41
CA ARG A 305 12.74 -16.24 -28.31
C ARG A 305 11.66 -16.84 -29.21
N ILE A 306 12.00 -17.24 -30.43
CA ILE A 306 11.05 -17.91 -31.36
C ILE A 306 10.60 -19.25 -30.76
N GLU A 307 11.54 -20.11 -30.34
CA GLU A 307 11.25 -21.43 -29.76
C GLU A 307 10.39 -21.29 -28.51
N PHE A 308 10.79 -20.41 -27.58
CA PHE A 308 10.09 -20.21 -26.31
C PHE A 308 8.70 -19.58 -26.52
N SER A 309 8.53 -18.66 -27.45
CA SER A 309 7.21 -18.09 -27.80
C SER A 309 6.26 -19.16 -28.33
N ALA A 310 6.78 -20.08 -29.15
CA ALA A 310 5.98 -21.20 -29.68
C ALA A 310 5.59 -22.20 -28.56
N GLU A 311 6.50 -22.52 -27.63
CA GLU A 311 6.21 -23.41 -26.53
C GLU A 311 5.24 -22.77 -25.53
N LEU A 312 5.44 -21.48 -25.20
CA LEU A 312 4.52 -20.71 -24.39
C LEU A 312 3.10 -20.70 -25.01
N SER A 313 3.01 -20.45 -26.32
CA SER A 313 1.72 -20.50 -27.03
C SER A 313 1.02 -21.84 -26.86
N LYS A 314 1.75 -22.97 -26.91
CA LYS A 314 1.17 -24.31 -26.62
C LYS A 314 0.71 -24.45 -25.18
N ASN A 315 1.43 -23.86 -24.21
CA ASN A 315 1.00 -23.88 -22.80
C ASN A 315 -0.26 -23.03 -22.61
N LEU A 316 -0.32 -21.86 -23.24
CA LEU A 316 -1.48 -20.96 -23.21
C LEU A 316 -2.74 -21.64 -23.76
N THR A 317 -2.64 -22.38 -24.88
CA THR A 317 -3.79 -23.09 -25.47
C THR A 317 -4.33 -24.23 -24.61
N LYS A 318 -3.62 -24.67 -23.57
CA LYS A 318 -4.07 -25.73 -22.66
C LYS A 318 -4.89 -25.19 -21.48
N LEU A 319 -4.89 -23.88 -21.23
CA LEU A 319 -5.65 -23.29 -20.12
C LEU A 319 -7.16 -23.47 -20.38
N PRO A 320 -7.92 -24.00 -19.40
CA PRO A 320 -9.36 -24.14 -19.54
C PRO A 320 -10.08 -22.84 -19.85
N GLU A 321 -9.65 -21.73 -19.23
CA GLU A 321 -10.21 -20.38 -19.45
C GLU A 321 -10.01 -19.94 -20.89
N VAL A 322 -8.84 -20.19 -21.48
CA VAL A 322 -8.55 -19.88 -22.89
C VAL A 322 -9.33 -20.80 -23.84
N GLN A 323 -9.45 -22.09 -23.51
CA GLN A 323 -10.24 -23.03 -24.31
C GLN A 323 -11.73 -22.67 -24.35
N ASN A 324 -12.27 -22.23 -23.22
CA ASN A 324 -13.70 -21.86 -23.09
C ASN A 324 -14.00 -20.43 -23.53
N ALA A 325 -13.00 -19.55 -23.62
CA ALA A 325 -13.18 -18.17 -24.02
C ALA A 325 -13.74 -18.03 -25.43
N THR A 326 -14.59 -17.05 -25.63
CA THR A 326 -15.05 -16.57 -26.94
C THR A 326 -14.30 -15.33 -27.36
N HIS A 327 -14.16 -14.38 -26.44
CA HIS A 327 -13.49 -13.08 -26.66
C HIS A 327 -12.20 -12.99 -25.85
N ILE A 328 -11.09 -12.77 -26.54
CA ILE A 328 -9.75 -12.68 -25.93
C ILE A 328 -9.13 -11.33 -26.28
N PHE A 329 -8.80 -10.55 -25.26
CA PHE A 329 -7.99 -9.35 -25.45
C PHE A 329 -6.51 -9.73 -25.45
N SER A 330 -5.85 -9.58 -26.59
CA SER A 330 -4.45 -9.92 -26.83
C SER A 330 -3.62 -8.68 -27.07
N TYR A 331 -2.36 -8.85 -27.45
CA TYR A 331 -1.43 -7.77 -27.81
C TYR A 331 -0.59 -8.13 -29.03
N MET A 332 0.00 -7.11 -29.64
CA MET A 332 1.06 -7.26 -30.66
C MET A 332 2.41 -7.04 -29.99
N ALA A 333 3.28 -8.03 -30.09
CA ALA A 333 4.55 -8.03 -29.38
C ALA A 333 5.52 -6.93 -29.85
N MET A 334 6.23 -6.30 -28.93
CA MET A 334 7.46 -5.56 -29.23
C MET A 334 8.59 -6.52 -29.58
N GLN A 335 9.68 -5.99 -30.17
CA GLN A 335 10.76 -6.79 -30.76
C GLN A 335 11.36 -7.88 -29.84
N ASP A 336 11.37 -7.65 -28.53
CA ASP A 336 11.96 -8.55 -27.53
C ASP A 336 10.91 -9.19 -26.59
N GLU A 337 9.62 -8.98 -26.83
CA GLU A 337 8.53 -9.62 -26.11
C GLU A 337 8.18 -11.02 -26.65
N VAL A 338 7.36 -11.75 -25.93
CA VAL A 338 6.79 -13.03 -26.37
C VAL A 338 5.92 -12.79 -27.59
N ASP A 339 6.25 -13.41 -28.71
CA ASP A 339 5.46 -13.38 -29.94
C ASP A 339 4.31 -14.39 -29.85
N LEU A 340 3.09 -13.89 -29.86
CA LEU A 340 1.87 -14.70 -29.78
C LEU A 340 1.31 -15.11 -31.18
N SER A 341 2.06 -14.96 -32.27
CA SER A 341 1.56 -15.29 -33.62
C SER A 341 1.04 -16.74 -33.71
N VAL A 342 1.77 -17.70 -33.12
CA VAL A 342 1.34 -19.12 -33.07
C VAL A 342 0.03 -19.29 -32.28
N PHE A 343 -0.14 -18.54 -31.20
CA PHE A 343 -1.38 -18.53 -30.44
C PHE A 343 -2.52 -17.85 -31.21
N HIS A 344 -2.25 -16.75 -31.90
CA HIS A 344 -3.27 -16.04 -32.71
C HIS A 344 -3.81 -16.95 -33.82
N ASP A 345 -2.90 -17.64 -34.55
CA ASP A 345 -3.30 -18.60 -35.58
C ASP A 345 -4.18 -19.72 -34.99
N TRP A 346 -3.83 -20.25 -33.83
CA TRP A 346 -4.64 -21.26 -33.15
C TRP A 346 -6.00 -20.69 -32.72
N ALA A 347 -6.04 -19.50 -32.17
CA ALA A 347 -7.27 -18.86 -31.69
C ALA A 347 -8.27 -18.64 -32.86
N GLU A 348 -7.82 -18.14 -33.99
CA GLU A 348 -8.62 -17.96 -35.20
C GLU A 348 -9.14 -19.30 -35.73
N GLN A 349 -8.30 -20.34 -35.81
CA GLN A 349 -8.71 -21.69 -36.26
C GLN A 349 -9.74 -22.33 -35.32
N ASN A 350 -9.79 -21.94 -34.07
CA ASN A 350 -10.75 -22.43 -33.06
C ASN A 350 -11.92 -21.47 -32.84
N GLY A 351 -12.13 -20.50 -33.72
CA GLY A 351 -13.28 -19.61 -33.72
C GLY A 351 -13.30 -18.59 -32.57
N LYS A 352 -12.13 -18.27 -31.99
CA LYS A 352 -12.00 -17.23 -30.97
C LYS A 352 -11.96 -15.85 -31.62
N VAL A 353 -12.55 -14.87 -30.95
CA VAL A 353 -12.52 -13.47 -31.37
C VAL A 353 -11.36 -12.77 -30.65
N LEU A 354 -10.36 -12.30 -31.43
CA LEU A 354 -9.23 -11.57 -30.90
C LEU A 354 -9.45 -10.07 -31.03
N SER A 355 -9.12 -9.34 -29.97
CA SER A 355 -9.05 -7.88 -29.97
C SER A 355 -7.69 -7.42 -29.53
N TYR A 356 -7.28 -6.23 -29.98
CA TYR A 356 -5.95 -5.68 -29.75
C TYR A 356 -6.06 -4.24 -29.24
N PRO A 357 -5.07 -3.76 -28.45
CA PRO A 357 -5.11 -2.41 -27.89
C PRO A 357 -4.85 -1.34 -28.95
N ILE A 358 -5.53 -0.22 -28.79
CA ILE A 358 -5.15 1.08 -29.33
C ILE A 358 -4.79 1.98 -28.16
N SER A 359 -3.57 2.51 -28.17
CA SER A 359 -3.07 3.40 -27.10
C SER A 359 -3.71 4.78 -27.23
N MET A 360 -4.34 5.24 -26.14
CA MET A 360 -4.95 6.57 -26.02
C MET A 360 -4.07 7.52 -25.21
N GLN A 361 -4.51 8.77 -25.03
CA GLN A 361 -3.84 9.75 -24.18
C GLN A 361 -3.92 9.36 -22.69
N ASN A 362 -3.01 9.89 -21.88
CA ASN A 362 -2.97 9.74 -20.43
C ASN A 362 -2.91 8.28 -19.93
N GLY A 363 -2.30 7.37 -20.73
CA GLY A 363 -2.12 5.98 -20.34
C GLY A 363 -3.40 5.13 -20.37
N HIS A 364 -4.44 5.58 -21.06
CA HIS A 364 -5.61 4.78 -21.38
C HIS A 364 -5.41 3.98 -22.66
N MET A 365 -6.12 2.89 -22.80
CA MET A 365 -6.23 2.10 -24.04
C MET A 365 -7.65 1.59 -24.21
N GLU A 366 -8.00 1.31 -25.45
CA GLU A 366 -9.24 0.67 -25.81
C GLU A 366 -8.97 -0.55 -26.70
N ALA A 367 -9.84 -1.55 -26.59
CA ALA A 367 -9.70 -2.81 -27.33
C ALA A 367 -10.54 -2.78 -28.61
N TYR A 368 -9.94 -3.21 -29.70
CA TYR A 368 -10.60 -3.27 -31.00
C TYR A 368 -10.47 -4.66 -31.64
N THR A 369 -11.57 -5.20 -32.13
CA THR A 369 -11.62 -6.41 -32.95
C THR A 369 -11.42 -6.01 -34.42
N LEU A 370 -10.53 -6.71 -35.11
CA LEU A 370 -10.28 -6.49 -36.55
C LEU A 370 -11.53 -6.86 -37.38
N GLY A 371 -11.78 -6.10 -38.46
CA GLY A 371 -12.79 -6.44 -39.45
C GLY A 371 -12.33 -7.58 -40.39
N GLU A 372 -13.20 -7.98 -41.35
CA GLU A 372 -12.89 -9.04 -42.31
C GLU A 372 -11.64 -8.80 -43.14
N GLU A 373 -11.32 -7.54 -43.45
CA GLU A 373 -10.09 -7.12 -44.09
C GLU A 373 -9.27 -6.34 -43.06
N PRO A 374 -8.28 -6.98 -42.36
CA PRO A 374 -7.51 -6.36 -41.30
C PRO A 374 -6.66 -5.20 -41.79
N VAL A 375 -6.90 -4.00 -41.23
CA VAL A 375 -6.09 -2.81 -41.50
C VAL A 375 -5.35 -2.40 -40.21
N TRP A 376 -4.05 -2.26 -40.33
CA TRP A 376 -3.18 -1.93 -39.21
C TRP A 376 -2.53 -0.55 -39.36
N ASN A 377 -2.48 0.17 -38.26
CA ASN A 377 -1.65 1.36 -38.08
C ASN A 377 -0.41 1.04 -37.25
N TYR A 378 0.53 1.98 -37.15
CA TYR A 378 1.65 1.92 -36.23
C TYR A 378 1.43 2.96 -35.13
N GLY A 379 1.31 2.47 -33.88
CA GLY A 379 1.15 3.30 -32.72
C GLY A 379 2.43 3.96 -32.23
N LYS A 380 2.33 4.63 -31.10
CA LYS A 380 3.40 5.43 -30.47
C LYS A 380 4.71 4.66 -30.25
N TYR A 381 4.63 3.36 -30.00
CA TYR A 381 5.79 2.52 -29.69
C TYR A 381 6.28 1.69 -30.90
N GLY A 382 5.81 2.00 -32.10
CA GLY A 382 6.11 1.23 -33.29
C GLY A 382 5.39 -0.14 -33.35
N ILE A 383 4.43 -0.38 -32.45
CA ILE A 383 3.60 -1.58 -32.38
C ILE A 383 2.47 -1.45 -33.39
N ARG A 384 2.08 -2.55 -34.03
CA ARG A 384 0.86 -2.58 -34.86
C ARG A 384 -0.36 -2.45 -33.97
N GLU A 385 -1.22 -1.47 -34.28
CA GLU A 385 -2.49 -1.24 -33.65
C GLU A 385 -3.63 -1.34 -34.69
N PRO A 386 -4.81 -1.84 -34.35
CA PRO A 386 -5.95 -1.83 -35.27
C PRO A 386 -6.24 -0.43 -35.81
N ASN A 387 -6.64 -0.32 -37.07
CA ASN A 387 -7.16 0.95 -37.57
C ASN A 387 -8.62 1.11 -37.10
N PRO A 388 -8.97 2.13 -36.31
CA PRO A 388 -10.30 2.28 -35.73
C PRO A 388 -11.42 2.44 -36.78
N ASP A 389 -11.10 2.94 -37.98
CA ASP A 389 -12.08 3.10 -39.06
C ASP A 389 -12.48 1.76 -39.71
N PHE A 390 -11.69 0.70 -39.48
CA PHE A 390 -11.86 -0.65 -40.05
C PHE A 390 -11.93 -1.74 -38.98
N SER A 391 -12.16 -1.36 -37.73
CA SER A 391 -12.19 -2.27 -36.58
C SER A 391 -13.34 -1.89 -35.66
N GLU A 392 -13.84 -2.87 -34.89
CA GLU A 392 -14.94 -2.69 -33.97
C GLU A 392 -14.43 -2.49 -32.54
N LEU A 393 -14.86 -1.39 -31.89
CA LEU A 393 -14.58 -1.15 -30.47
C LEU A 393 -15.30 -2.20 -29.62
N ARG A 394 -14.59 -2.82 -28.67
CA ARG A 394 -15.13 -3.76 -27.69
C ARG A 394 -15.15 -3.15 -26.30
N ALA A 395 -16.23 -3.39 -25.58
CA ALA A 395 -16.32 -3.01 -24.18
C ALA A 395 -15.44 -3.93 -23.30
N PRO A 396 -14.83 -3.42 -22.23
CA PRO A 396 -13.99 -4.24 -21.36
C PRO A 396 -14.69 -5.47 -20.75
N GLU A 397 -15.97 -5.36 -20.45
CA GLU A 397 -16.83 -6.41 -19.91
C GLU A 397 -17.15 -7.55 -20.91
N ASP A 398 -16.82 -7.38 -22.18
CA ASP A 398 -17.04 -8.42 -23.20
C ASP A 398 -15.95 -9.51 -23.19
N PHE A 399 -14.84 -9.30 -22.47
CA PHE A 399 -13.70 -10.20 -22.53
C PHE A 399 -13.77 -11.30 -21.48
N ASP A 400 -13.58 -12.55 -21.94
CA ASP A 400 -13.43 -13.73 -21.09
C ASP A 400 -11.97 -13.83 -20.55
N VAL A 401 -10.98 -13.43 -21.39
CA VAL A 401 -9.55 -13.51 -21.08
C VAL A 401 -8.83 -12.25 -21.55
N ILE A 402 -7.94 -11.74 -20.71
CA ILE A 402 -7.00 -10.65 -21.05
C ILE A 402 -5.57 -11.20 -20.96
N LEU A 403 -4.84 -11.18 -22.08
CA LEU A 403 -3.43 -11.51 -22.17
C LEU A 403 -2.59 -10.26 -21.88
N VAL A 404 -1.81 -10.30 -20.82
CA VAL A 404 -1.09 -9.14 -20.29
C VAL A 404 0.41 -9.31 -20.50
N PRO A 405 1.04 -8.52 -21.40
CA PRO A 405 2.50 -8.53 -21.50
C PRO A 405 3.12 -7.93 -20.24
N CYS A 406 4.25 -8.46 -19.81
CA CYS A 406 4.94 -7.92 -18.66
C CYS A 406 6.46 -7.85 -18.86
N VAL A 407 7.12 -7.05 -18.03
CA VAL A 407 8.59 -6.95 -17.98
C VAL A 407 9.14 -8.00 -17.00
N GLY A 408 8.44 -8.27 -15.90
CA GLY A 408 8.81 -9.27 -14.91
C GLY A 408 7.60 -9.73 -14.09
N PHE A 409 7.73 -10.88 -13.45
CA PHE A 409 6.69 -11.50 -12.63
C PHE A 409 7.28 -12.28 -11.46
N ASP A 410 6.46 -12.64 -10.47
CA ASP A 410 6.81 -13.56 -9.38
C ASP A 410 5.87 -14.77 -9.29
N GLU A 411 6.13 -15.66 -8.34
CA GLU A 411 5.34 -16.90 -8.10
C GLU A 411 4.05 -16.66 -7.31
N ASP A 412 3.75 -15.41 -6.91
CA ASP A 412 2.55 -15.04 -6.15
C ASP A 412 1.54 -14.24 -7.00
N GLY A 413 1.77 -14.14 -8.32
CA GLY A 413 0.88 -13.43 -9.25
C GLY A 413 1.20 -11.95 -9.41
N GLY A 414 2.25 -11.47 -8.77
CA GLY A 414 2.76 -10.10 -8.95
C GLY A 414 3.37 -9.92 -10.33
N ARG A 415 3.14 -8.76 -10.92
CA ARG A 415 3.76 -8.40 -12.21
C ARG A 415 4.29 -6.98 -12.24
N ILE A 416 5.30 -6.76 -13.06
CA ILE A 416 5.84 -5.43 -13.34
C ILE A 416 5.78 -5.16 -14.84
N GLY A 417 5.07 -4.10 -15.22
CA GLY A 417 4.96 -3.63 -16.60
C GLY A 417 6.00 -2.56 -16.94
N HIS A 418 5.87 -1.96 -18.13
CA HIS A 418 6.76 -0.88 -18.61
C HIS A 418 6.63 0.45 -17.84
N GLY A 419 5.64 0.60 -16.94
CA GLY A 419 5.48 1.75 -16.04
C GLY A 419 4.46 2.79 -16.48
N ALA A 420 3.75 2.59 -17.58
CA ALA A 420 2.68 3.50 -18.02
C ALA A 420 1.29 3.19 -17.45
N GLY A 421 1.10 2.00 -16.82
CA GLY A 421 -0.12 1.57 -16.16
C GLY A 421 -1.33 1.33 -17.09
N TYR A 422 -1.09 1.08 -18.38
CA TYR A 422 -2.17 0.84 -19.34
C TYR A 422 -3.06 -0.35 -18.96
N TYR A 423 -2.42 -1.48 -18.64
CA TYR A 423 -3.14 -2.72 -18.33
C TYR A 423 -3.81 -2.65 -16.96
N ASP A 424 -3.21 -2.05 -15.93
CA ASP A 424 -3.83 -1.93 -14.60
C ASP A 424 -5.15 -1.17 -14.68
N ARG A 425 -5.15 -0.02 -15.38
CA ARG A 425 -6.38 0.76 -15.60
C ARG A 425 -7.40 0.08 -16.51
N TYR A 426 -6.96 -0.77 -17.44
CA TYR A 426 -7.90 -1.50 -18.31
C TYR A 426 -8.56 -2.65 -17.57
N ILE A 427 -7.77 -3.44 -16.84
CA ILE A 427 -8.22 -4.60 -16.05
C ILE A 427 -9.24 -4.17 -14.98
N ASP A 428 -9.06 -3.01 -14.35
CA ASP A 428 -10.02 -2.45 -13.39
C ASP A 428 -11.44 -2.26 -14.00
N ARG A 429 -11.53 -2.07 -15.33
CA ARG A 429 -12.79 -1.96 -16.08
C ARG A 429 -13.35 -3.31 -16.53
N ALA A 430 -12.60 -4.41 -16.35
CA ALA A 430 -12.96 -5.77 -16.78
C ALA A 430 -12.82 -6.76 -15.62
N PRO A 431 -13.58 -6.59 -14.53
CA PRO A 431 -13.37 -7.34 -13.28
C PRO A 431 -13.61 -8.85 -13.41
N ASP A 432 -14.44 -9.28 -14.37
CA ASP A 432 -14.82 -10.69 -14.58
C ASP A 432 -13.89 -11.42 -15.55
N ALA A 433 -13.00 -10.71 -16.25
CA ALA A 433 -12.08 -11.31 -17.20
C ALA A 433 -10.92 -12.03 -16.51
N CYS A 434 -10.58 -13.23 -16.95
CA CYS A 434 -9.40 -13.95 -16.49
C CYS A 434 -8.12 -13.26 -16.98
N ARG A 435 -7.21 -12.95 -16.06
CA ARG A 435 -5.98 -12.18 -16.29
C ARG A 435 -4.80 -13.12 -16.43
N VAL A 436 -4.26 -13.23 -17.64
CA VAL A 436 -3.15 -14.13 -17.95
C VAL A 436 -1.92 -13.32 -18.32
N CYS A 437 -0.93 -13.29 -17.44
CA CYS A 437 0.35 -12.66 -17.69
C CYS A 437 1.20 -13.53 -18.64
N ILE A 438 1.83 -12.91 -19.61
CA ILE A 438 2.67 -13.56 -20.63
C ILE A 438 4.11 -13.10 -20.48
N ALA A 439 5.02 -14.03 -20.21
CA ALA A 439 6.42 -13.73 -19.99
C ALA A 439 7.33 -14.92 -20.33
N PHE A 440 8.60 -14.66 -20.66
CA PHE A 440 9.62 -15.70 -20.63
C PHE A 440 10.01 -16.04 -19.17
N GLU A 441 10.33 -17.30 -18.90
CA GLU A 441 10.79 -17.74 -17.56
C GLU A 441 12.00 -16.94 -17.07
N ALA A 442 12.84 -16.47 -17.99
CA ALA A 442 13.98 -15.60 -17.70
C ALA A 442 13.62 -14.24 -17.08
N GLN A 443 12.36 -13.83 -17.10
CA GLN A 443 11.84 -12.59 -16.51
C GLN A 443 11.33 -12.76 -15.08
N LYS A 444 11.45 -13.95 -14.51
CA LYS A 444 10.98 -14.26 -13.16
C LYS A 444 11.83 -13.55 -12.11
N LEU A 445 11.17 -12.98 -11.12
CA LEU A 445 11.73 -12.39 -9.92
C LEU A 445 11.41 -13.26 -8.70
N GLU A 446 12.15 -13.12 -7.63
CA GLU A 446 11.82 -13.72 -6.35
C GLU A 446 10.53 -13.10 -5.79
N LYS A 447 10.45 -11.74 -5.80
CA LYS A 447 9.26 -10.99 -5.43
C LYS A 447 9.18 -9.69 -6.23
N VAL A 448 8.01 -9.42 -6.78
CA VAL A 448 7.68 -8.14 -7.43
C VAL A 448 7.38 -7.10 -6.35
N VAL A 449 7.87 -5.90 -6.55
CA VAL A 449 7.51 -4.75 -5.71
C VAL A 449 6.17 -4.20 -6.20
N GLU A 450 5.15 -4.32 -5.36
CA GLU A 450 3.77 -3.95 -5.68
C GLU A 450 3.34 -2.67 -4.93
N GLU A 451 2.47 -1.92 -5.56
CA GLU A 451 1.71 -0.81 -4.98
C GLU A 451 0.22 -1.18 -4.92
N ASP A 452 -0.56 -0.47 -4.11
CA ASP A 452 -1.98 -0.76 -3.91
C ASP A 452 -2.84 -0.69 -5.20
N THR A 453 -2.29 -0.09 -6.26
CA THR A 453 -2.93 0.06 -7.57
C THR A 453 -2.54 -1.04 -8.58
N ASP A 454 -1.57 -1.88 -8.24
CA ASP A 454 -1.16 -2.96 -9.13
C ASP A 454 -2.19 -4.10 -9.08
N MET A 455 -2.58 -4.59 -10.26
CA MET A 455 -3.59 -5.64 -10.37
C MET A 455 -2.91 -7.01 -10.42
N PRO A 456 -3.27 -7.94 -9.50
CA PRO A 456 -2.72 -9.30 -9.51
C PRO A 456 -3.23 -10.08 -10.72
N MET A 457 -2.45 -11.09 -11.14
CA MET A 457 -2.81 -11.98 -12.24
C MET A 457 -3.44 -13.27 -11.71
N ASP A 458 -4.31 -13.89 -12.49
CA ASP A 458 -4.87 -15.21 -12.18
C ASP A 458 -3.93 -16.33 -12.64
N TYR A 459 -3.18 -16.06 -13.72
CA TYR A 459 -2.16 -16.96 -14.28
C TYR A 459 -0.93 -16.19 -14.75
N VAL A 460 0.24 -16.85 -14.65
CA VAL A 460 1.42 -16.48 -15.45
C VAL A 460 1.79 -17.66 -16.33
N VAL A 461 1.88 -17.45 -17.63
CA VAL A 461 2.26 -18.47 -18.61
C VAL A 461 3.65 -18.17 -19.14
N THR A 462 4.54 -19.16 -19.02
CA THR A 462 5.88 -19.16 -19.58
C THR A 462 6.09 -20.35 -20.52
N GLU A 463 7.23 -20.42 -21.21
CA GLU A 463 7.63 -21.60 -21.95
C GLU A 463 7.87 -22.81 -21.05
N ALA A 464 8.28 -22.59 -19.80
CA ALA A 464 8.64 -23.64 -18.86
C ALA A 464 7.41 -24.24 -18.16
N LYS A 465 6.47 -23.40 -17.71
CA LYS A 465 5.28 -23.84 -16.97
C LYS A 465 4.17 -22.78 -16.92
N VAL A 466 3.04 -23.17 -16.37
CA VAL A 466 1.93 -22.30 -15.99
C VAL A 466 1.92 -22.16 -14.47
N TYR A 467 1.88 -20.93 -14.00
CA TYR A 467 1.65 -20.58 -12.60
C TYR A 467 0.17 -20.21 -12.42
N THR A 468 -0.44 -20.64 -11.31
CA THR A 468 -1.87 -20.42 -11.00
C THR A 468 -1.99 -19.83 -9.61
N PHE A 469 -2.87 -18.83 -9.40
CA PHE A 469 -3.01 -18.09 -8.14
C PHE A 469 -4.46 -18.06 -7.65
#